data_ba5781b6c306bd2ec24a9e6ba87e3ee0
#
_entry.id   ba5781b6c306bd2ec24a9e6ba87e3ee0
#
_cell.length_a   1.000
_cell.length_b   1.000
_cell.length_c   1.000
_cell.angle_alpha   90.00
_cell.angle_beta   90.00
_cell.angle_gamma   90.00
#
_symmetry.space_group_name_H-M   'P 1'
#
loop_
_entity.id
_entity.type
_entity.pdbx_description
1 polymer ?
#
loop_
_entity_poly.entity_id
_entity_poly.type
_entity_poly.pdbx_seq_one_letter_code
_entity_poly.pdbx_strand_id
1 'polypeptide(L)'
;MIIWDQFVYAIEWGLARTAELTGSAGIAIILFTILIKTLLLPLTIKSVRSTKAMQELQPKIRELQKKYGQDRQRLSAEMMKLYQEHGINPMSGCLPMLLQIPIFFGLYFAIRNLSMSQVGAWAHGFLWVPDLSKPDPLHILPILAGLFQFIQTRMTRPAGMRRFDDPQQQMMYSMMLFMPAMVVLFGWNFAAGPVLYWVVSALYSVVQQWLITGWGAMRDWLPFLPELPEHRRLGYVDPKKRAEQQRSGGLFGRLLQQAQLQQEGQPGRASPADGDARQRPMSVEPSTEKQPPLDPEALVPRRSRPRGKRQS
;
A
#
# COMPACT_ATOMS: atom_id res chain seq x y z
N MET A 1 18.13 9.08 -20.32
CA MET A 1 19.50 8.80 -19.86
C MET A 1 20.00 9.92 -18.96
N ILE A 2 20.16 11.15 -19.40
CA ILE A 2 20.77 12.24 -18.59
C ILE A 2 20.13 12.43 -17.20
N ILE A 3 18.79 12.44 -17.10
CA ILE A 3 18.06 12.65 -15.82
C ILE A 3 18.29 11.47 -14.87
N TRP A 4 18.33 10.24 -15.40
CA TRP A 4 18.56 9.05 -14.61
C TRP A 4 19.99 9.01 -14.05
N ASP A 5 20.97 9.31 -14.90
CA ASP A 5 22.38 9.32 -14.50
C ASP A 5 22.64 10.39 -13.43
N GLN A 6 22.03 11.57 -13.57
CA GLN A 6 22.10 12.63 -12.53
C GLN A 6 21.44 12.19 -11.22
N PHE A 7 20.33 11.47 -11.29
CA PHE A 7 19.64 10.95 -10.10
C PHE A 7 20.50 9.93 -9.35
N VAL A 8 21.09 8.95 -10.08
CA VAL A 8 22.00 7.96 -9.51
C VAL A 8 23.24 8.65 -8.93
N TYR A 9 23.84 9.61 -9.65
CA TYR A 9 24.97 10.37 -9.18
C TYR A 9 24.69 11.16 -7.89
N ALA A 10 23.53 11.77 -7.77
CA ALA A 10 23.13 12.47 -6.53
C ALA A 10 23.05 11.50 -5.34
N ILE A 11 22.56 10.28 -5.55
CA ILE A 11 22.52 9.23 -4.52
C ILE A 11 23.94 8.75 -4.19
N GLU A 12 24.80 8.51 -5.20
CA GLU A 12 26.20 8.15 -5.01
C GLU A 12 26.96 9.19 -4.20
N TRP A 13 26.79 10.46 -4.55
CA TRP A 13 27.41 11.57 -3.83
C TRP A 13 26.97 11.59 -2.36
N GLY A 14 25.66 11.45 -2.11
CA GLY A 14 25.12 11.43 -0.75
C GLY A 14 25.61 10.24 0.08
N LEU A 15 25.67 9.05 -0.51
CA LEU A 15 26.20 7.84 0.11
C LEU A 15 27.70 7.95 0.38
N ALA A 16 28.49 8.45 -0.59
CA ALA A 16 29.93 8.64 -0.45
C ALA A 16 30.25 9.62 0.69
N ARG A 17 29.55 10.76 0.75
CA ARG A 17 29.71 11.75 1.84
C ARG A 17 29.33 11.17 3.21
N THR A 18 28.24 10.41 3.26
CA THR A 18 27.85 9.74 4.50
C THR A 18 28.87 8.69 4.94
N ALA A 19 29.46 7.96 3.99
CA ALA A 19 30.52 6.98 4.25
C ALA A 19 31.82 7.62 4.72
N GLU A 20 32.20 8.77 4.17
CA GLU A 20 33.35 9.57 4.62
C GLU A 20 33.15 10.05 6.06
N LEU A 21 31.95 10.54 6.42
CA LEU A 21 31.65 11.04 7.76
C LEU A 21 31.58 9.94 8.81
N THR A 22 31.11 8.76 8.44
CA THR A 22 30.90 7.64 9.38
C THR A 22 32.07 6.67 9.43
N GLY A 23 32.96 6.74 8.45
CA GLY A 23 34.08 5.78 8.28
C GLY A 23 33.64 4.38 7.85
N SER A 24 32.35 4.17 7.49
CA SER A 24 31.79 2.85 7.16
C SER A 24 30.72 2.91 6.08
N ALA A 25 30.91 2.16 5.00
CA ALA A 25 29.93 2.04 3.93
C ALA A 25 28.62 1.40 4.40
N GLY A 26 28.65 0.42 5.28
CA GLY A 26 27.44 -0.20 5.83
C GLY A 26 26.62 0.76 6.68
N ILE A 27 27.28 1.57 7.54
CA ILE A 27 26.58 2.61 8.32
C ILE A 27 26.00 3.68 7.38
N ALA A 28 26.72 4.06 6.34
CA ALA A 28 26.25 5.01 5.34
C ALA A 28 24.95 4.52 4.67
N ILE A 29 24.91 3.25 4.25
CA ILE A 29 23.70 2.64 3.66
C ILE A 29 22.54 2.69 4.63
N ILE A 30 22.76 2.35 5.91
CA ILE A 30 21.72 2.37 6.95
C ILE A 30 21.18 3.78 7.14
N LEU A 31 22.05 4.76 7.39
CA LEU A 31 21.63 6.14 7.67
C LEU A 31 20.95 6.78 6.46
N PHE A 32 21.47 6.58 5.26
CA PHE A 32 20.89 7.09 4.04
C PHE A 32 19.51 6.48 3.76
N THR A 33 19.34 5.18 4.02
CA THR A 33 18.04 4.50 3.92
C THR A 33 17.02 5.08 4.88
N ILE A 34 17.41 5.28 6.15
CA ILE A 34 16.54 5.90 7.17
C ILE A 34 16.15 7.31 6.75
N LEU A 35 17.11 8.11 6.26
CA LEU A 35 16.85 9.48 5.79
C LEU A 35 15.81 9.50 4.67
N ILE A 36 16.02 8.72 3.61
CA ILE A 36 15.10 8.66 2.46
C ILE A 36 13.70 8.19 2.91
N LYS A 37 13.62 7.14 3.73
CA LYS A 37 12.36 6.62 4.25
C LYS A 37 11.63 7.65 5.12
N THR A 38 12.36 8.43 5.90
CA THR A 38 11.80 9.50 6.75
C THR A 38 11.29 10.67 5.91
N LEU A 39 12.01 11.06 4.86
CA LEU A 39 11.53 12.08 3.91
C LEU A 39 10.24 11.64 3.20
N LEU A 40 10.11 10.34 2.90
CA LEU A 40 8.92 9.77 2.27
C LEU A 40 7.79 9.44 3.26
N LEU A 41 8.02 9.58 4.56
CA LEU A 41 7.07 9.25 5.62
C LEU A 41 5.68 9.90 5.42
N PRO A 42 5.55 11.22 5.15
CA PRO A 42 4.23 11.83 4.98
C PRO A 42 3.44 11.23 3.82
N LEU A 43 4.11 10.86 2.73
CA LEU A 43 3.48 10.20 1.58
C LEU A 43 3.04 8.76 1.96
N THR A 44 3.90 8.03 2.65
CA THR A 44 3.60 6.66 3.09
C THR A 44 2.43 6.63 4.08
N ILE A 45 2.35 7.58 5.03
CA ILE A 45 1.21 7.70 5.95
C ILE A 45 -0.10 7.86 5.17
N LYS A 46 -0.15 8.72 4.18
CA LYS A 46 -1.35 8.93 3.35
C LYS A 46 -1.76 7.65 2.61
N SER A 47 -0.80 6.95 2.03
CA SER A 47 -1.04 5.72 1.28
C SER A 47 -1.52 4.57 2.18
N VAL A 48 -0.82 4.29 3.28
CA VAL A 48 -1.19 3.21 4.22
C VAL A 48 -2.59 3.45 4.80
N ARG A 49 -2.95 4.71 5.05
CA ARG A 49 -4.29 5.08 5.50
C ARG A 49 -5.36 4.88 4.44
N SER A 50 -5.06 5.25 3.19
CA SER A 50 -5.98 4.99 2.09
C SER A 50 -6.24 3.49 1.94
N THR A 51 -5.20 2.67 2.03
CA THR A 51 -5.31 1.21 2.00
C THR A 51 -6.16 0.68 3.17
N LYS A 52 -5.96 1.21 4.39
CA LYS A 52 -6.79 0.85 5.55
C LYS A 52 -8.25 1.24 5.33
N ALA A 53 -8.52 2.44 4.83
CA ALA A 53 -9.88 2.91 4.54
C ALA A 53 -10.58 2.04 3.48
N MET A 54 -9.85 1.58 2.44
CA MET A 54 -10.38 0.61 1.47
C MET A 54 -10.72 -0.73 2.13
N GLN A 55 -9.89 -1.20 3.08
CA GLN A 55 -10.19 -2.43 3.83
C GLN A 55 -11.42 -2.31 4.72
N GLU A 56 -11.66 -1.13 5.31
CA GLU A 56 -12.86 -0.86 6.11
C GLU A 56 -14.16 -0.89 5.27
N LEU A 57 -14.06 -0.64 3.94
CA LEU A 57 -15.19 -0.74 3.01
C LEU A 57 -15.47 -2.16 2.49
N GLN A 58 -14.65 -3.16 2.85
CA GLN A 58 -14.81 -4.54 2.40
C GLN A 58 -16.23 -5.11 2.55
N PRO A 59 -16.94 -4.92 3.70
CA PRO A 59 -18.31 -5.45 3.84
C PRO A 59 -19.27 -4.87 2.78
N LYS A 60 -19.16 -3.56 2.48
CA LYS A 60 -19.99 -2.91 1.44
C LYS A 60 -19.62 -3.39 0.02
N ILE A 61 -18.35 -3.60 -0.23
CA ILE A 61 -17.86 -4.15 -1.51
C ILE A 61 -18.42 -5.55 -1.73
N ARG A 62 -18.49 -6.39 -0.68
CA ARG A 62 -19.10 -7.73 -0.74
C ARG A 62 -20.59 -7.67 -1.11
N GLU A 63 -21.34 -6.72 -0.56
CA GLU A 63 -22.74 -6.51 -0.91
C GLU A 63 -22.90 -6.14 -2.38
N LEU A 64 -22.05 -5.25 -2.90
CA LEU A 64 -22.03 -4.90 -4.33
C LEU A 64 -21.67 -6.10 -5.21
N GLN A 65 -20.70 -6.92 -4.80
CA GLN A 65 -20.33 -8.14 -5.52
C GLN A 65 -21.48 -9.17 -5.56
N LYS A 66 -22.21 -9.34 -4.46
CA LYS A 66 -23.40 -10.22 -4.43
C LYS A 66 -24.49 -9.68 -5.37
N LYS A 67 -24.66 -8.36 -5.43
CA LYS A 67 -25.73 -7.71 -6.22
C LYS A 67 -25.42 -7.66 -7.72
N TYR A 68 -24.16 -7.38 -8.06
CA TYR A 68 -23.73 -7.10 -9.44
C TYR A 68 -22.62 -8.02 -9.95
N GLY A 69 -22.34 -9.14 -9.26
CA GLY A 69 -21.18 -9.98 -9.56
C GLY A 69 -21.14 -10.59 -10.95
N GLN A 70 -22.29 -10.70 -11.62
CA GLN A 70 -22.40 -11.16 -13.01
C GLN A 70 -22.16 -10.04 -14.03
N ASP A 71 -22.36 -8.79 -13.65
CA ASP A 71 -22.12 -7.60 -14.49
C ASP A 71 -20.87 -6.89 -13.99
N ARG A 72 -19.71 -7.26 -14.55
CA ARG A 72 -18.40 -6.70 -14.16
C ARG A 72 -18.29 -5.20 -14.40
N GLN A 73 -18.93 -4.70 -15.46
CA GLN A 73 -18.88 -3.27 -15.80
C GLN A 73 -19.65 -2.45 -14.75
N ARG A 74 -20.85 -2.89 -14.42
CA ARG A 74 -21.70 -2.26 -13.41
C ARG A 74 -21.11 -2.37 -12.01
N LEU A 75 -20.54 -3.52 -11.67
CA LEU A 75 -19.83 -3.72 -10.40
C LEU A 75 -18.66 -2.72 -10.26
N SER A 76 -17.84 -2.57 -11.31
CA SER A 76 -16.71 -1.63 -11.31
C SER A 76 -17.17 -0.19 -11.12
N ALA A 77 -18.25 0.21 -11.81
CA ALA A 77 -18.83 1.55 -11.70
C ALA A 77 -19.36 1.84 -10.28
N GLU A 78 -20.11 0.90 -9.69
CA GLU A 78 -20.66 1.02 -8.34
C GLU A 78 -19.55 1.00 -7.27
N MET A 79 -18.49 0.21 -7.46
CA MET A 79 -17.31 0.24 -6.58
C MET A 79 -16.61 1.60 -6.64
N MET A 80 -16.43 2.17 -7.84
CA MET A 80 -15.81 3.49 -7.99
C MET A 80 -16.65 4.57 -7.32
N LYS A 81 -17.99 4.52 -7.47
CA LYS A 81 -18.92 5.40 -6.80
C LYS A 81 -18.83 5.27 -5.28
N LEU A 82 -18.79 4.04 -4.76
CA LEU A 82 -18.62 3.78 -3.32
C LEU A 82 -17.32 4.41 -2.78
N TYR A 83 -16.21 4.30 -3.50
CA TYR A 83 -14.96 4.94 -3.12
C TYR A 83 -15.05 6.46 -3.12
N GLN A 84 -15.70 7.05 -4.14
CA GLN A 84 -15.91 8.49 -4.23
C GLN A 84 -16.80 9.02 -3.09
N GLU A 85 -17.91 8.35 -2.78
CA GLU A 85 -18.81 8.69 -1.66
C GLU A 85 -18.08 8.71 -0.30
N HIS A 86 -17.07 7.84 -0.13
CA HIS A 86 -16.26 7.77 1.08
C HIS A 86 -14.97 8.59 1.02
N GLY A 87 -14.76 9.38 -0.07
CA GLY A 87 -13.57 10.22 -0.26
C GLY A 87 -12.27 9.42 -0.34
N ILE A 88 -12.33 8.17 -0.80
CA ILE A 88 -11.17 7.26 -0.91
C ILE A 88 -10.70 7.24 -2.36
N ASN A 89 -9.41 7.54 -2.54
CA ASN A 89 -8.77 7.39 -3.86
C ASN A 89 -8.01 6.05 -3.90
N PRO A 90 -8.47 5.07 -4.72
CA PRO A 90 -7.80 3.77 -4.79
C PRO A 90 -6.37 3.86 -5.34
N MET A 91 -6.07 4.87 -6.17
CA MET A 91 -4.74 5.10 -6.72
C MET A 91 -3.72 5.55 -5.64
N SER A 92 -4.17 6.16 -4.55
CA SER A 92 -3.27 6.63 -3.49
C SER A 92 -2.57 5.48 -2.75
N GLY A 93 -3.17 4.28 -2.74
CA GLY A 93 -2.58 3.08 -2.13
C GLY A 93 -1.34 2.56 -2.87
N CYS A 94 -1.28 2.68 -4.20
CA CYS A 94 -0.15 2.19 -5.00
C CYS A 94 0.95 3.26 -5.23
N LEU A 95 0.70 4.53 -4.91
CA LEU A 95 1.63 5.63 -5.16
C LEU A 95 3.03 5.42 -4.56
N PRO A 96 3.20 4.92 -3.30
CA PRO A 96 4.52 4.62 -2.77
C PRO A 96 5.25 3.54 -3.55
N MET A 97 4.54 2.54 -4.09
CA MET A 97 5.16 1.49 -4.89
C MET A 97 5.74 2.06 -6.18
N LEU A 98 5.02 2.94 -6.86
CA LEU A 98 5.50 3.61 -8.07
C LEU A 98 6.73 4.48 -7.80
N LEU A 99 6.75 5.19 -6.67
CA LEU A 99 7.90 6.01 -6.27
C LEU A 99 9.07 5.16 -5.78
N GLN A 100 8.79 4.02 -5.16
CA GLN A 100 9.80 3.12 -4.62
C GLN A 100 10.66 2.46 -5.71
N ILE A 101 10.09 2.18 -6.90
CA ILE A 101 10.82 1.51 -8.00
C ILE A 101 12.04 2.31 -8.46
N PRO A 102 11.91 3.59 -8.86
CA PRO A 102 13.08 4.39 -9.24
C PRO A 102 14.08 4.58 -8.08
N ILE A 103 13.60 4.76 -6.86
CA ILE A 103 14.48 4.90 -5.69
C ILE A 103 15.25 3.60 -5.43
N PHE A 104 14.59 2.45 -5.54
CA PHE A 104 15.23 1.15 -5.38
C PHE A 104 16.34 0.94 -6.40
N PHE A 105 16.07 1.15 -7.69
CA PHE A 105 17.08 1.00 -8.72
C PHE A 105 18.20 2.04 -8.61
N GLY A 106 17.86 3.29 -8.28
CA GLY A 106 18.85 4.34 -8.06
C GLY A 106 19.83 3.98 -6.93
N LEU A 107 19.30 3.55 -5.78
CA LEU A 107 20.12 3.07 -4.65
C LEU A 107 20.89 1.80 -5.00
N TYR A 108 20.28 0.85 -5.71
CA TYR A 108 20.96 -0.36 -6.15
C TYR A 108 22.18 -0.05 -6.99
N PHE A 109 22.03 0.80 -8.03
CA PHE A 109 23.15 1.16 -8.91
C PHE A 109 24.20 1.98 -8.16
N ALA A 110 23.79 2.95 -7.35
CA ALA A 110 24.70 3.78 -6.55
C ALA A 110 25.55 2.94 -5.57
N ILE A 111 24.91 2.06 -4.80
CA ILE A 111 25.60 1.18 -3.85
C ILE A 111 26.51 0.22 -4.59
N ARG A 112 26.06 -0.36 -5.71
CA ARG A 112 26.87 -1.26 -6.52
C ARG A 112 28.12 -0.57 -7.07
N ASN A 113 27.95 0.61 -7.66
CA ASN A 113 29.06 1.38 -8.23
C ASN A 113 30.10 1.72 -7.15
N LEU A 114 29.65 2.25 -6.02
CA LEU A 114 30.52 2.60 -4.90
C LEU A 114 31.22 1.36 -4.30
N SER A 115 30.50 0.25 -4.13
CA SER A 115 31.11 -1.00 -3.62
C SER A 115 32.13 -1.58 -4.59
N MET A 116 31.92 -1.45 -5.91
CA MET A 116 32.88 -1.90 -6.92
C MET A 116 34.09 -0.98 -7.04
N SER A 117 33.99 0.30 -6.66
CA SER A 117 35.10 1.23 -6.69
C SER A 117 36.21 0.89 -5.69
N GLN A 118 35.87 0.19 -4.61
CA GLN A 118 36.79 -0.21 -3.52
C GLN A 118 37.62 0.97 -2.97
N VAL A 119 37.04 2.19 -2.93
CA VAL A 119 37.70 3.40 -2.47
C VAL A 119 37.24 3.79 -1.08
N GLY A 120 38.18 4.15 -0.21
CA GLY A 120 37.92 4.64 1.14
C GLY A 120 37.10 3.64 2.00
N ALA A 121 36.03 4.08 2.61
CA ALA A 121 35.16 3.23 3.44
C ALA A 121 34.51 2.05 2.67
N TRP A 122 34.45 2.12 1.33
CA TRP A 122 33.86 1.08 0.48
C TRP A 122 34.82 -0.08 0.20
N ALA A 123 36.10 0.07 0.52
CA ALA A 123 37.12 -1.02 0.46
C ALA A 123 37.05 -1.94 1.68
N HIS A 124 36.28 -1.55 2.70
CA HIS A 124 36.18 -2.31 3.94
C HIS A 124 34.84 -3.03 4.05
N GLY A 125 34.86 -4.21 4.67
CA GLY A 125 33.65 -4.97 4.97
C GLY A 125 32.76 -4.30 6.01
N PHE A 126 31.59 -4.87 6.20
CA PHE A 126 30.63 -4.44 7.23
C PHE A 126 30.08 -5.64 7.97
N LEU A 127 30.19 -5.65 9.30
CA LEU A 127 29.83 -6.78 10.17
C LEU A 127 30.55 -8.07 9.73
N TRP A 128 29.81 -9.12 9.37
CA TRP A 128 30.34 -10.40 8.87
C TRP A 128 30.57 -10.43 7.36
N VAL A 129 30.21 -9.37 6.63
CA VAL A 129 30.37 -9.26 5.18
C VAL A 129 31.70 -8.60 4.87
N PRO A 130 32.70 -9.34 4.32
CA PRO A 130 34.01 -8.79 4.05
C PRO A 130 34.04 -7.84 2.84
N ASP A 131 33.09 -7.99 1.91
CA ASP A 131 33.02 -7.23 0.66
C ASP A 131 31.56 -7.00 0.27
N LEU A 132 31.12 -5.74 0.32
CA LEU A 132 29.74 -5.34 0.01
C LEU A 132 29.40 -5.48 -1.49
N SER A 133 30.42 -5.62 -2.36
CA SER A 133 30.21 -5.85 -3.80
C SER A 133 29.89 -7.31 -4.14
N LYS A 134 30.13 -8.24 -3.20
CA LYS A 134 29.88 -9.67 -3.33
C LYS A 134 28.66 -10.12 -2.56
N PRO A 135 28.10 -11.31 -2.86
CA PRO A 135 27.04 -11.88 -2.06
C PRO A 135 27.47 -12.09 -0.60
N ASP A 136 26.48 -12.03 0.30
CA ASP A 136 26.68 -12.33 1.73
C ASP A 136 27.13 -13.79 1.92
N PRO A 137 28.35 -14.05 2.45
CA PRO A 137 28.86 -15.41 2.59
C PRO A 137 28.04 -16.29 3.54
N LEU A 138 27.35 -15.70 4.52
CA LEU A 138 26.49 -16.42 5.46
C LEU A 138 25.01 -16.39 5.03
N HIS A 139 24.64 -15.67 3.99
CA HIS A 139 23.27 -15.49 3.50
C HIS A 139 22.28 -14.98 4.57
N ILE A 140 22.78 -14.38 5.64
CA ILE A 140 21.96 -13.83 6.74
C ILE A 140 21.15 -12.63 6.23
N LEU A 141 21.76 -11.75 5.43
CA LEU A 141 21.09 -10.56 4.91
C LEU A 141 19.86 -10.89 4.06
N PRO A 142 19.91 -11.78 3.04
CA PRO A 142 18.72 -12.15 2.28
C PRO A 142 17.63 -12.79 3.13
N ILE A 143 18.00 -13.63 4.11
CA ILE A 143 17.04 -14.25 5.03
C ILE A 143 16.36 -13.19 5.90
N LEU A 144 17.11 -12.23 6.46
CA LEU A 144 16.56 -11.12 7.23
C LEU A 144 15.65 -10.21 6.39
N ALA A 145 16.06 -9.93 5.14
CA ALA A 145 15.24 -9.15 4.21
C ALA A 145 13.88 -9.83 3.96
N GLY A 146 13.89 -11.13 3.66
CA GLY A 146 12.68 -11.91 3.48
C GLY A 146 11.82 -12.00 4.74
N LEU A 147 12.44 -12.18 5.90
CA LEU A 147 11.75 -12.24 7.19
C LEU A 147 11.01 -10.93 7.50
N PHE A 148 11.70 -9.78 7.41
CA PHE A 148 11.06 -8.49 7.67
C PHE A 148 10.01 -8.15 6.62
N GLN A 149 10.24 -8.50 5.35
CA GLN A 149 9.25 -8.37 4.29
C GLN A 149 8.01 -9.23 4.55
N PHE A 150 8.18 -10.46 5.03
CA PHE A 150 7.08 -11.33 5.42
C PHE A 150 6.27 -10.75 6.58
N ILE A 151 6.95 -10.27 7.64
CA ILE A 151 6.32 -9.60 8.78
C ILE A 151 5.51 -8.40 8.28
N GLN A 152 6.10 -7.54 7.46
CA GLN A 152 5.43 -6.37 6.89
C GLN A 152 4.18 -6.78 6.09
N THR A 153 4.29 -7.78 5.22
CA THR A 153 3.16 -8.28 4.42
C THR A 153 2.02 -8.80 5.30
N ARG A 154 2.36 -9.52 6.38
CA ARG A 154 1.35 -9.99 7.35
C ARG A 154 0.67 -8.85 8.09
N MET A 155 1.40 -7.78 8.41
CA MET A 155 0.86 -6.60 9.09
C MET A 155 -0.12 -5.81 8.22
N THR A 156 -0.06 -5.92 6.90
CA THR A 156 -1.01 -5.22 6.00
C THR A 156 -2.43 -5.78 6.07
N ARG A 157 -2.61 -7.03 6.49
CA ARG A 157 -3.93 -7.65 6.65
C ARG A 157 -4.50 -7.34 8.03
N PRO A 158 -5.80 -7.03 8.15
CA PRO A 158 -6.47 -6.85 9.45
C PRO A 158 -6.41 -8.11 10.32
N ALA A 159 -6.29 -7.93 11.64
CA ALA A 159 -6.37 -9.02 12.61
C ALA A 159 -7.74 -9.73 12.55
N GLY A 160 -7.75 -11.04 12.78
CA GLY A 160 -8.97 -11.87 12.74
C GLY A 160 -9.49 -12.21 11.34
N MET A 161 -8.97 -11.59 10.28
CA MET A 161 -9.36 -11.90 8.90
C MET A 161 -8.54 -13.08 8.38
N ARG A 162 -9.17 -14.26 8.24
CA ARG A 162 -8.48 -15.45 7.75
C ARG A 162 -8.25 -15.44 6.23
N ARG A 163 -9.25 -14.99 5.46
CA ARG A 163 -9.21 -14.89 3.99
C ARG A 163 -9.96 -13.65 3.53
N PHE A 164 -9.61 -13.14 2.36
CA PHE A 164 -10.45 -12.20 1.64
C PHE A 164 -11.56 -12.97 0.95
N ASP A 165 -12.80 -12.47 0.98
CA ASP A 165 -13.91 -13.15 0.30
C ASP A 165 -13.89 -12.90 -1.20
N ASP A 166 -13.31 -11.79 -1.62
CA ASP A 166 -13.08 -11.50 -3.03
C ASP A 166 -11.91 -12.34 -3.56
N PRO A 167 -12.15 -13.23 -4.56
CA PRO A 167 -11.11 -14.05 -5.16
C PRO A 167 -9.94 -13.25 -5.72
N GLN A 168 -10.20 -12.06 -6.28
CA GLN A 168 -9.17 -11.19 -6.83
C GLN A 168 -8.26 -10.64 -5.74
N GLN A 169 -8.83 -10.18 -4.63
CA GLN A 169 -8.05 -9.70 -3.48
C GLN A 169 -7.30 -10.84 -2.80
N GLN A 170 -7.91 -12.01 -2.68
CA GLN A 170 -7.24 -13.18 -2.13
C GLN A 170 -6.04 -13.58 -3.00
N MET A 171 -6.19 -13.57 -4.33
CA MET A 171 -5.09 -13.86 -5.26
C MET A 171 -3.96 -12.82 -5.12
N MET A 172 -4.31 -11.54 -5.08
CA MET A 172 -3.33 -10.46 -4.89
C MET A 172 -2.58 -10.59 -3.57
N TYR A 173 -3.29 -10.89 -2.48
CA TYR A 173 -2.66 -11.13 -1.17
C TYR A 173 -1.76 -12.37 -1.18
N SER A 174 -2.18 -13.45 -1.83
CA SER A 174 -1.36 -14.66 -1.96
C SER A 174 -0.08 -14.38 -2.74
N MET A 175 -0.15 -13.58 -3.80
CA MET A 175 1.00 -13.13 -4.56
C MET A 175 1.94 -12.26 -3.68
N MET A 176 1.39 -11.32 -2.90
CA MET A 176 2.18 -10.53 -1.95
C MET A 176 2.86 -11.39 -0.88
N LEU A 177 2.23 -12.49 -0.47
CA LEU A 177 2.79 -13.40 0.53
C LEU A 177 3.94 -14.26 -0.05
N PHE A 178 3.98 -14.43 -1.37
CA PHE A 178 5.07 -15.12 -2.07
C PHE A 178 6.30 -14.22 -2.30
N MET A 179 6.10 -12.89 -2.36
CA MET A 179 7.19 -11.92 -2.57
C MET A 179 8.37 -12.07 -1.59
N PRO A 180 8.18 -12.30 -0.28
CA PRO A 180 9.29 -12.51 0.66
C PRO A 180 10.20 -13.69 0.27
N ALA A 181 9.63 -14.78 -0.24
CA ALA A 181 10.43 -15.92 -0.71
C ALA A 181 11.25 -15.52 -1.95
N MET A 182 10.69 -14.74 -2.87
CA MET A 182 11.42 -14.20 -4.02
C MET A 182 12.57 -13.28 -3.57
N VAL A 183 12.35 -12.45 -2.54
CA VAL A 183 13.41 -11.59 -1.97
C VAL A 183 14.60 -12.42 -1.47
N VAL A 184 14.34 -13.54 -0.78
CA VAL A 184 15.40 -14.45 -0.32
C VAL A 184 16.12 -15.06 -1.52
N LEU A 185 15.39 -15.62 -2.48
CA LEU A 185 15.96 -16.29 -3.65
C LEU A 185 16.83 -15.36 -4.51
N PHE A 186 16.32 -14.15 -4.78
CA PHE A 186 17.10 -13.15 -5.53
C PHE A 186 18.28 -12.63 -4.73
N GLY A 187 18.07 -12.32 -3.45
CA GLY A 187 19.11 -11.81 -2.57
C GLY A 187 20.28 -12.79 -2.36
N TRP A 188 20.04 -14.09 -2.61
CA TRP A 188 21.06 -15.15 -2.43
C TRP A 188 22.32 -14.91 -3.24
N ASN A 189 22.16 -14.44 -4.48
CA ASN A 189 23.26 -14.18 -5.40
C ASN A 189 23.54 -12.68 -5.63
N PHE A 190 22.81 -11.81 -4.92
CA PHE A 190 22.99 -10.36 -5.07
C PHE A 190 24.12 -9.85 -4.19
N ALA A 191 24.76 -8.76 -4.62
CA ALA A 191 25.75 -8.05 -3.81
C ALA A 191 25.17 -7.64 -2.46
N ALA A 192 25.94 -7.83 -1.39
CA ALA A 192 25.50 -7.64 -0.01
C ALA A 192 25.11 -6.18 0.31
N GLY A 193 25.72 -5.19 -0.33
CA GLY A 193 25.39 -3.78 -0.14
C GLY A 193 23.92 -3.44 -0.45
N PRO A 194 23.42 -3.70 -1.66
CA PRO A 194 22.00 -3.56 -1.99
C PRO A 194 21.05 -4.42 -1.12
N VAL A 195 21.49 -5.65 -0.74
CA VAL A 195 20.68 -6.50 0.16
C VAL A 195 20.61 -5.91 1.57
N LEU A 196 21.70 -5.31 2.07
CA LEU A 196 21.69 -4.57 3.34
C LEU A 196 20.70 -3.40 3.30
N TYR A 197 20.68 -2.62 2.22
CA TYR A 197 19.64 -1.62 2.01
C TYR A 197 18.22 -2.23 2.10
N TRP A 198 18.02 -3.40 1.50
CA TRP A 198 16.73 -4.09 1.51
C TRP A 198 16.30 -4.48 2.93
N VAL A 199 17.22 -5.06 3.73
CA VAL A 199 16.98 -5.39 5.15
C VAL A 199 16.55 -4.17 5.94
N VAL A 200 17.34 -3.08 5.86
CA VAL A 200 17.07 -1.84 6.59
C VAL A 200 15.75 -1.22 6.16
N SER A 201 15.47 -1.20 4.85
CA SER A 201 14.23 -0.70 4.28
C SER A 201 13.00 -1.50 4.75
N ALA A 202 13.10 -2.83 4.81
CA ALA A 202 12.03 -3.70 5.27
C ALA A 202 11.80 -3.54 6.79
N LEU A 203 12.87 -3.51 7.57
CA LEU A 203 12.80 -3.27 9.03
C LEU A 203 12.16 -1.91 9.34
N TYR A 204 12.59 -0.84 8.66
CA TYR A 204 11.99 0.48 8.79
C TYR A 204 10.49 0.45 8.45
N SER A 205 10.12 -0.26 7.39
CA SER A 205 8.72 -0.40 6.99
C SER A 205 7.88 -1.18 8.00
N VAL A 206 8.42 -2.18 8.70
CA VAL A 206 7.76 -2.87 9.83
C VAL A 206 7.47 -1.88 10.96
N VAL A 207 8.48 -1.10 11.38
CA VAL A 207 8.32 -0.07 12.43
C VAL A 207 7.29 0.97 12.01
N GLN A 208 7.39 1.47 10.79
CA GLN A 208 6.47 2.46 10.22
C GLN A 208 5.02 1.94 10.18
N GLN A 209 4.83 0.71 9.72
CA GLN A 209 3.51 0.05 9.66
C GLN A 209 2.92 -0.12 11.07
N TRP A 210 3.72 -0.53 12.04
CA TRP A 210 3.29 -0.62 13.43
C TRP A 210 2.83 0.73 13.99
N LEU A 211 3.59 1.80 13.73
CA LEU A 211 3.24 3.16 14.17
C LEU A 211 1.98 3.71 13.50
N ILE A 212 1.66 3.30 12.26
CA ILE A 212 0.52 3.85 11.49
C ILE A 212 -0.75 3.02 11.71
N THR A 213 -0.69 1.69 11.55
CA THR A 213 -1.86 0.81 11.56
C THR A 213 -1.83 -0.25 12.67
N GLY A 214 -0.68 -0.47 13.30
CA GLY A 214 -0.47 -1.54 14.28
C GLY A 214 0.03 -2.84 13.66
N TRP A 215 -0.03 -3.94 14.43
CA TRP A 215 0.52 -5.23 14.04
C TRP A 215 -0.34 -6.03 13.04
N GLY A 216 -1.58 -5.60 12.78
CA GLY A 216 -2.48 -6.31 11.87
C GLY A 216 -2.61 -7.80 12.19
N ALA A 217 -2.58 -8.66 11.17
CA ALA A 217 -2.71 -10.11 11.32
C ALA A 217 -1.49 -10.80 12.00
N MET A 218 -0.43 -10.08 12.35
CA MET A 218 0.63 -10.64 13.22
C MET A 218 0.11 -10.96 14.61
N ARG A 219 -0.90 -10.23 15.11
CA ARG A 219 -1.53 -10.51 16.41
C ARG A 219 -2.28 -11.84 16.46
N ASP A 220 -2.70 -12.37 15.34
CA ASP A 220 -3.34 -13.69 15.28
C ASP A 220 -2.35 -14.80 15.73
N TRP A 221 -1.04 -14.55 15.55
CA TRP A 221 0.04 -15.46 15.95
C TRP A 221 0.69 -15.08 17.28
N LEU A 222 0.83 -13.78 17.53
CA LEU A 222 1.54 -13.21 18.66
C LEU A 222 0.62 -12.22 19.42
N PRO A 223 -0.36 -12.70 20.19
CA PRO A 223 -1.35 -11.85 20.85
C PRO A 223 -0.78 -10.92 21.93
N PHE A 224 0.45 -11.18 22.39
CA PHE A 224 1.14 -10.38 23.41
C PHE A 224 1.80 -9.10 22.84
N LEU A 225 1.79 -8.90 21.53
CA LEU A 225 2.41 -7.72 20.92
C LEU A 225 1.71 -6.42 21.38
N PRO A 226 2.48 -5.40 21.81
CA PRO A 226 1.92 -4.16 22.34
C PRO A 226 1.22 -3.38 21.25
N GLU A 227 -0.01 -2.96 21.49
CA GLU A 227 -0.74 -2.06 20.59
C GLU A 227 -0.65 -0.61 21.03
N LEU A 228 -0.38 0.25 20.05
CA LEU A 228 -0.56 1.69 20.24
C LEU A 228 -2.05 2.03 20.17
N PRO A 229 -2.59 2.76 21.17
CA PRO A 229 -3.94 3.30 21.08
C PRO A 229 -4.14 4.10 19.79
N GLU A 230 -5.31 4.05 19.19
CA GLU A 230 -5.56 4.68 17.88
C GLU A 230 -5.19 6.17 17.83
N HIS A 231 -5.45 6.91 18.91
CA HIS A 231 -5.12 8.34 19.01
C HIS A 231 -3.62 8.65 19.05
N ARG A 232 -2.77 7.65 19.36
CA ARG A 232 -1.29 7.77 19.35
C ARG A 232 -0.66 7.30 18.05
N ARG A 233 -1.43 6.71 17.14
CA ARG A 233 -0.91 6.24 15.85
C ARG A 233 -0.55 7.41 14.95
N LEU A 234 0.56 7.29 14.25
CA LEU A 234 1.02 8.33 13.33
C LEU A 234 -0.06 8.66 12.31
N GLY A 235 -0.32 9.96 12.21
CA GLY A 235 -1.30 10.51 11.29
C GLY A 235 -2.75 10.20 11.71
N TYR A 236 -3.09 9.91 12.97
CA TYR A 236 -4.48 9.84 13.45
C TYR A 236 -5.25 11.13 13.09
N VAL A 237 -6.45 10.96 12.57
CA VAL A 237 -7.39 12.05 12.32
C VAL A 237 -8.66 11.72 13.08
N ASP A 238 -9.09 12.66 13.91
CA ASP A 238 -10.35 12.54 14.66
C ASP A 238 -11.51 12.19 13.71
N PRO A 239 -12.35 11.20 14.04
CA PRO A 239 -13.49 10.80 13.22
C PRO A 239 -14.40 11.98 12.84
N LYS A 240 -14.59 12.97 13.73
CA LYS A 240 -15.36 14.18 13.45
C LYS A 240 -14.74 15.02 12.34
N LYS A 241 -13.44 15.29 12.41
CA LYS A 241 -12.71 16.01 11.36
C LYS A 241 -12.67 15.25 10.03
N ARG A 242 -12.62 13.91 10.09
CA ARG A 242 -12.68 13.05 8.90
C ARG A 242 -14.05 13.17 8.20
N ALA A 243 -15.15 13.19 8.97
CA ALA A 243 -16.49 13.38 8.43
C ALA A 243 -16.69 14.77 7.81
N GLU A 244 -16.13 15.82 8.41
CA GLU A 244 -16.14 17.18 7.85
C GLU A 244 -15.37 17.29 6.55
N GLN A 245 -14.17 16.67 6.47
CA GLN A 245 -13.35 16.61 5.25
C GLN A 245 -14.03 15.83 4.12
N GLN A 246 -14.79 14.80 4.43
CA GLN A 246 -15.60 14.06 3.46
C GLN A 246 -16.76 14.90 2.91
N ARG A 247 -17.42 15.70 3.75
CA ARG A 247 -18.50 16.60 3.34
C ARG A 247 -18.02 17.76 2.45
N SER A 248 -16.79 18.24 2.64
CA SER A 248 -16.24 19.36 1.87
C SER A 248 -15.81 19.00 0.43
N GLY A 249 -16.00 17.76 0.00
CA GLY A 249 -15.65 17.27 -1.35
C GLY A 249 -14.24 17.68 -1.76
N GLY A 250 -13.24 16.82 -1.56
CA GLY A 250 -11.85 17.16 -1.90
C GLY A 250 -11.71 17.66 -3.34
N LEU A 251 -10.69 18.47 -3.59
CA LEU A 251 -10.36 19.09 -4.87
C LEU A 251 -10.43 18.10 -6.05
N PHE A 252 -10.06 16.84 -5.80
CA PHE A 252 -10.08 15.77 -6.79
C PHE A 252 -11.51 15.29 -7.12
N GLY A 253 -12.43 15.28 -6.15
CA GLY A 253 -13.85 14.98 -6.39
C GLY A 253 -14.51 16.04 -7.27
N ARG A 254 -14.15 17.31 -7.09
CA ARG A 254 -14.62 18.43 -7.96
C ARG A 254 -14.06 18.32 -9.36
N LEU A 255 -12.77 17.96 -9.52
CA LEU A 255 -12.15 17.77 -10.82
C LEU A 255 -12.75 16.59 -11.59
N LEU A 256 -13.03 15.46 -10.92
CA LEU A 256 -13.69 14.31 -11.55
C LEU A 256 -15.13 14.62 -11.94
N GLN A 257 -15.88 15.33 -11.10
CA GLN A 257 -17.24 15.78 -11.41
C GLN A 257 -17.24 16.74 -12.62
N GLN A 258 -16.25 17.63 -12.70
CA GLN A 258 -16.07 18.53 -13.83
C GLN A 258 -15.69 17.78 -15.13
N ALA A 259 -14.88 16.73 -15.04
CA ALA A 259 -14.52 15.87 -16.17
C ALA A 259 -15.72 15.03 -16.66
N GLN A 260 -16.58 14.54 -15.75
CA GLN A 260 -17.81 13.84 -16.11
C GLN A 260 -18.83 14.76 -16.79
N LEU A 261 -19.01 15.98 -16.29
CA LEU A 261 -19.88 16.98 -16.92
C LEU A 261 -19.40 17.39 -18.32
N GLN A 262 -18.09 17.37 -18.57
CA GLN A 262 -17.51 17.61 -19.90
C GLN A 262 -17.72 16.42 -20.85
N GLN A 263 -17.80 15.19 -20.35
CA GLN A 263 -18.12 14.01 -21.16
C GLN A 263 -19.61 13.92 -21.51
N GLU A 264 -20.49 14.30 -20.59
CA GLU A 264 -21.94 14.35 -20.86
C GLU A 264 -22.35 15.53 -21.74
N GLY A 265 -21.52 16.59 -21.84
CA GLY A 265 -21.77 17.78 -22.65
C GLY A 265 -21.33 17.67 -24.11
N GLN A 266 -20.78 16.54 -24.58
CA GLN A 266 -20.49 16.33 -26.01
C GLN A 266 -21.63 15.55 -26.69
N PRO A 267 -22.52 16.21 -27.47
CA PRO A 267 -23.48 15.48 -28.27
C PRO A 267 -22.74 14.72 -29.37
N GLY A 268 -23.05 13.45 -29.47
CA GLY A 268 -22.58 12.40 -30.32
C GLY A 268 -21.81 12.80 -31.56
N ARG A 269 -20.56 12.42 -31.62
CA ARG A 269 -19.84 12.23 -32.89
C ARG A 269 -20.17 10.81 -33.36
N ALA A 270 -21.22 10.72 -34.17
CA ALA A 270 -21.60 9.51 -34.87
C ALA A 270 -20.44 9.04 -35.75
N SER A 271 -20.04 7.80 -35.59
CA SER A 271 -19.21 7.06 -36.52
C SER A 271 -20.11 6.53 -37.64
N PRO A 272 -19.79 6.73 -38.92
CA PRO A 272 -20.60 6.18 -40.01
C PRO A 272 -20.05 4.79 -40.36
N ALA A 273 -20.82 3.75 -40.09
CA ALA A 273 -20.85 2.53 -40.89
C ALA A 273 -21.93 1.55 -40.39
N ASP A 274 -22.77 1.17 -41.32
CA ASP A 274 -23.56 -0.02 -41.51
C ASP A 274 -24.94 -0.16 -40.88
N GLY A 275 -25.92 -0.07 -41.76
CA GLY A 275 -26.89 -1.05 -42.28
C GLY A 275 -27.89 -1.67 -41.31
N ASP A 276 -29.11 -1.14 -41.35
CA ASP A 276 -30.39 -1.89 -41.49
C ASP A 276 -30.67 -3.03 -40.47
N ALA A 277 -31.49 -2.71 -39.46
CA ALA A 277 -32.52 -3.62 -38.95
C ALA A 277 -33.57 -2.85 -38.13
N ARG A 278 -34.76 -2.77 -38.68
CA ARG A 278 -35.97 -2.26 -38.03
C ARG A 278 -36.31 -3.07 -36.80
N GLN A 279 -36.40 -2.43 -35.60
CA GLN A 279 -37.25 -2.89 -34.52
C GLN A 279 -37.84 -1.70 -33.73
N ARG A 280 -39.13 -1.83 -33.44
CA ARG A 280 -40.06 -0.86 -32.89
C ARG A 280 -39.70 -0.43 -31.44
N PRO A 281 -40.07 0.78 -31.00
CA PRO A 281 -39.90 1.21 -29.61
C PRO A 281 -40.99 0.64 -28.72
N MET A 282 -40.61 -0.08 -27.69
CA MET A 282 -41.46 -0.38 -26.54
C MET A 282 -41.30 0.74 -25.50
N SER A 283 -42.40 1.41 -25.25
CA SER A 283 -42.59 2.41 -24.20
C SER A 283 -42.50 1.72 -22.82
N VAL A 284 -41.55 2.15 -22.01
CA VAL A 284 -41.48 1.79 -20.57
C VAL A 284 -41.67 3.09 -19.78
N GLU A 285 -42.81 3.15 -19.08
CA GLU A 285 -43.12 4.20 -18.10
C GLU A 285 -42.14 4.20 -16.92
N PRO A 286 -41.78 5.37 -16.35
CA PRO A 286 -40.95 5.43 -15.15
C PRO A 286 -41.81 5.20 -13.89
N SER A 287 -41.59 4.06 -13.22
CA SER A 287 -42.13 3.84 -11.88
C SER A 287 -41.34 4.64 -10.85
N THR A 288 -41.95 5.71 -10.34
CA THR A 288 -41.50 6.47 -9.18
C THR A 288 -41.80 5.66 -7.91
N GLU A 289 -40.88 4.90 -7.42
CA GLU A 289 -40.95 4.29 -6.11
C GLU A 289 -40.11 5.11 -5.11
N LYS A 290 -40.80 5.87 -4.26
CA LYS A 290 -40.20 6.63 -3.16
C LYS A 290 -39.72 5.64 -2.10
N GLN A 291 -38.45 5.51 -1.85
CA GLN A 291 -37.88 4.82 -0.71
C GLN A 291 -38.09 5.65 0.58
N PRO A 292 -38.50 5.01 1.70
CA PRO A 292 -38.61 5.69 2.99
C PRO A 292 -37.22 6.01 3.57
N PRO A 293 -37.12 7.06 4.41
CA PRO A 293 -35.85 7.46 5.01
C PRO A 293 -35.33 6.40 5.98
N LEU A 294 -34.02 6.14 5.91
CA LEU A 294 -33.29 5.22 6.78
C LEU A 294 -33.22 5.77 8.20
N ASP A 295 -33.71 4.96 9.15
CA ASP A 295 -33.73 5.24 10.58
C ASP A 295 -32.29 5.21 11.14
N PRO A 296 -31.80 6.29 11.80
CA PRO A 296 -30.43 6.37 12.31
C PRO A 296 -30.13 5.44 13.49
N GLU A 297 -31.15 4.87 14.16
CA GLU A 297 -30.97 4.04 15.36
C GLU A 297 -30.61 2.57 15.08
N ALA A 298 -30.66 2.10 13.82
CA ALA A 298 -30.33 0.72 13.47
C ALA A 298 -28.85 0.37 13.49
N LEU A 299 -27.96 1.32 13.80
CA LEU A 299 -26.48 1.16 13.72
C LEU A 299 -25.80 0.88 15.08
N VAL A 300 -26.54 0.62 16.14
CA VAL A 300 -25.93 0.29 17.45
C VAL A 300 -25.86 -1.24 17.61
N PRO A 301 -24.68 -1.83 17.72
CA PRO A 301 -24.54 -3.26 17.94
C PRO A 301 -25.09 -3.64 19.33
N ARG A 302 -26.13 -4.47 19.38
CA ARG A 302 -26.69 -5.04 20.62
C ARG A 302 -25.61 -5.86 21.34
N ARG A 303 -25.23 -5.43 22.53
CA ARG A 303 -24.40 -6.20 23.47
C ARG A 303 -25.11 -7.54 23.78
N SER A 304 -24.44 -8.65 23.45
CA SER A 304 -24.86 -10.00 23.83
C SER A 304 -24.85 -10.13 25.37
N ARG A 305 -26.00 -10.45 25.97
CA ARG A 305 -26.11 -10.82 27.38
C ARG A 305 -25.45 -12.16 27.64
N PRO A 306 -24.76 -12.34 28.76
CA PRO A 306 -24.17 -13.63 29.10
C PRO A 306 -25.28 -14.66 29.42
N ARG A 307 -25.18 -15.84 28.80
CA ARG A 307 -26.03 -17.01 29.08
C ARG A 307 -25.80 -17.49 30.50
N GLY A 308 -26.84 -17.44 31.33
CA GLY A 308 -26.85 -17.98 32.67
C GLY A 308 -26.58 -19.49 32.67
N LYS A 309 -25.77 -19.93 33.61
CA LYS A 309 -25.56 -21.34 33.99
C LYS A 309 -26.86 -21.94 34.45
N ARG A 310 -27.35 -23.00 33.78
CA ARG A 310 -28.33 -23.94 34.40
C ARG A 310 -27.55 -24.93 35.23
N GLN A 311 -27.86 -24.95 36.52
CA GLN A 311 -27.54 -26.05 37.43
C GLN A 311 -28.54 -27.20 37.21
N SER A 312 -28.08 -28.36 37.02
CA SER A 312 -28.58 -29.64 37.55
C SER A 312 -27.59 -30.73 37.21
#